data_a015cf2d096ad19b5fec5dee6cd9d6ab
#
_entry.id   a015cf2d096ad19b5fec5dee6cd9d6ab
#
_cell.length_a   1.000
_cell.length_b   1.000
_cell.length_c   1.000
_cell.angle_alpha   90.00
_cell.angle_beta   90.00
_cell.angle_gamma   90.00
#
_symmetry.space_group_name_H-M   'P 1'
#
loop_
_entity.id
_entity.type
_entity.pdbx_description
1 polymer ?
#
loop_
_entity_poly.entity_id
_entity_poly.type
_entity_poly.pdbx_seq_one_letter_code
_entity_poly.pdbx_strand_id
1 'polypeptide(L)'
;MFLFIFVGKGYNLYMENNLGKVHSIETFGTVDSPGIRFVVFLQGCPLKCLYCHNRDTWEVNAGNETNVDDLVSEIKRYLPYIRSSNGGVTVSGGEPLLQAKFVTTLFKKLKDLNIHTCLDTAGSLPITQDIENLLARTDLVLLDIKHINDEKAKTLTGLSNKNNLAFAKYLSEHSIPVWIRQVLVPGYTDDENDLIELKKFISTLSNVEKIELLPYHDLGKFKWEKLGYKYPLDGVRTANNEDLIRAKNILGIQ
;
A
#
# COMPACT_ATOMS: atom_id res chain seq x y z
N MET A 1 -5.04 -15.76 -53.26
CA MET A 1 -5.95 -15.68 -52.08
C MET A 1 -5.07 -15.86 -50.86
N PHE A 2 -4.52 -14.76 -50.34
CA PHE A 2 -3.61 -14.77 -49.18
C PHE A 2 -4.43 -14.61 -47.89
N LEU A 3 -4.38 -15.63 -47.07
CA LEU A 3 -4.99 -15.65 -45.74
C LEU A 3 -4.04 -14.95 -44.77
N PHE A 4 -4.28 -13.66 -44.50
CA PHE A 4 -3.59 -12.97 -43.41
C PHE A 4 -4.21 -13.38 -42.08
N ILE A 5 -3.50 -14.25 -41.35
CA ILE A 5 -3.83 -14.56 -39.97
C ILE A 5 -3.38 -13.38 -39.12
N PHE A 6 -4.35 -12.56 -38.65
CA PHE A 6 -4.14 -11.55 -37.61
C PHE A 6 -3.95 -12.26 -36.25
N VAL A 7 -2.72 -12.66 -35.92
CA VAL A 7 -2.32 -13.21 -34.62
C VAL A 7 -1.29 -12.28 -33.98
N GLY A 8 -1.61 -11.01 -33.80
CA GLY A 8 -0.53 -10.10 -33.38
C GLY A 8 -0.84 -9.12 -32.23
N LYS A 9 -2.09 -8.74 -32.01
CA LYS A 9 -2.40 -7.70 -31.01
C LYS A 9 -2.98 -8.21 -29.68
N GLY A 10 -3.62 -9.36 -29.66
CA GLY A 10 -4.18 -9.94 -28.44
C GLY A 10 -3.14 -10.56 -27.50
N TYR A 11 -2.09 -11.15 -28.06
CA TYR A 11 -1.04 -11.83 -27.30
C TYR A 11 -0.16 -10.83 -26.52
N ASN A 12 0.17 -9.68 -27.09
CA ASN A 12 0.98 -8.66 -26.42
C ASN A 12 0.23 -7.97 -25.27
N LEU A 13 -1.07 -7.71 -25.40
CA LEU A 13 -1.87 -7.12 -24.31
C LEU A 13 -2.01 -8.05 -23.09
N TYR A 14 -2.09 -9.36 -23.32
CA TYR A 14 -2.12 -10.35 -22.23
C TYR A 14 -0.73 -10.52 -21.57
N MET A 15 0.35 -10.41 -22.32
CA MET A 15 1.72 -10.49 -21.78
C MET A 15 2.07 -9.24 -20.95
N GLU A 16 1.67 -8.03 -21.38
CA GLU A 16 1.94 -6.79 -20.64
C GLU A 16 1.23 -6.72 -19.27
N ASN A 17 0.08 -7.37 -19.11
CA ASN A 17 -0.65 -7.39 -17.85
C ASN A 17 -0.18 -8.50 -16.88
N ASN A 18 0.58 -9.48 -17.37
CA ASN A 18 1.07 -10.61 -16.58
C ASN A 18 2.45 -10.39 -15.99
N LEU A 19 3.17 -9.36 -16.38
CA LEU A 19 4.50 -9.04 -15.88
C LEU A 19 4.46 -7.82 -14.97
N GLY A 20 5.12 -7.92 -13.82
CA GLY A 20 5.27 -6.83 -12.87
C GLY A 20 6.68 -6.77 -12.30
N LYS A 21 7.04 -5.62 -11.77
CA LYS A 21 8.31 -5.41 -11.08
C LYS A 21 8.11 -5.66 -9.59
N VAL A 22 8.56 -6.81 -9.11
CA VAL A 22 8.51 -7.22 -7.71
C VAL A 22 9.85 -6.91 -7.04
N HIS A 23 9.82 -6.23 -5.89
CA HIS A 23 10.99 -5.96 -5.07
C HIS A 23 11.35 -7.18 -4.22
N SER A 24 10.39 -7.67 -3.44
CA SER A 24 10.57 -8.80 -2.52
C SER A 24 9.24 -9.43 -2.12
N ILE A 25 9.31 -10.56 -1.46
CA ILE A 25 8.17 -11.31 -0.93
C ILE A 25 8.41 -11.61 0.54
N GLU A 26 7.36 -11.53 1.35
CA GLU A 26 7.32 -12.03 2.71
C GLU A 26 6.18 -13.05 2.84
N THR A 27 6.46 -14.22 3.42
CA THR A 27 5.53 -15.37 3.37
C THR A 27 4.68 -15.54 4.63
N PHE A 28 5.00 -14.88 5.72
CA PHE A 28 4.34 -14.97 7.03
C PHE A 28 4.09 -13.59 7.67
N GLY A 29 3.68 -12.59 6.87
CA GLY A 29 3.29 -11.27 7.39
C GLY A 29 2.12 -11.41 8.37
N THR A 30 2.21 -10.76 9.53
CA THR A 30 1.18 -10.79 10.58
C THR A 30 0.62 -9.42 10.93
N VAL A 31 1.19 -8.36 10.32
CA VAL A 31 0.80 -6.96 10.56
C VAL A 31 0.23 -6.28 9.31
N ASP A 32 0.12 -7.02 8.20
CA ASP A 32 -0.26 -6.50 6.89
C ASP A 32 -1.71 -6.86 6.50
N SER A 33 -2.61 -6.85 7.42
CA SER A 33 -4.05 -7.14 7.40
C SER A 33 -4.41 -8.44 8.17
N PRO A 34 -5.68 -8.87 8.22
CA PRO A 34 -6.09 -10.02 9.03
C PRO A 34 -5.39 -11.34 8.65
N GLY A 35 -5.05 -12.14 9.65
CA GLY A 35 -4.47 -13.47 9.50
C GLY A 35 -3.01 -13.48 9.00
N ILE A 36 -2.52 -14.65 8.59
CA ILE A 36 -1.19 -14.78 8.00
C ILE A 36 -1.27 -14.36 6.54
N ARG A 37 -0.37 -13.45 6.15
CA ARG A 37 -0.34 -12.87 4.80
C ARG A 37 0.87 -13.36 4.01
N PHE A 38 0.63 -13.63 2.74
CA PHE A 38 1.69 -13.63 1.75
C PHE A 38 1.77 -12.20 1.21
N VAL A 39 2.87 -11.50 1.50
CA VAL A 39 3.03 -10.09 1.14
C VAL A 39 3.93 -9.95 -0.08
N VAL A 40 3.44 -9.27 -1.10
CA VAL A 40 4.20 -8.96 -2.32
C VAL A 40 4.56 -7.48 -2.30
N PHE A 41 5.83 -7.17 -2.16
CA PHE A 41 6.33 -5.80 -2.23
C PHE A 41 6.68 -5.44 -3.66
N LEU A 42 5.97 -4.48 -4.24
CA LEU A 42 6.22 -4.02 -5.61
C LEU A 42 7.29 -2.93 -5.66
N GLN A 43 7.93 -2.85 -6.80
CA GLN A 43 8.91 -1.82 -7.12
C GLN A 43 8.24 -0.58 -7.72
N GLY A 44 8.81 0.59 -7.42
CA GLY A 44 8.34 1.89 -7.89
C GLY A 44 7.47 2.62 -6.85
N CYS A 45 7.83 3.87 -6.52
CA CYS A 45 7.03 4.74 -5.66
C CYS A 45 7.21 6.21 -6.09
N PRO A 46 6.12 6.95 -6.31
CA PRO A 46 6.21 8.38 -6.63
C PRO A 46 6.49 9.22 -5.38
N LEU A 47 6.12 8.70 -4.20
CA LEU A 47 6.34 9.37 -2.92
C LEU A 47 7.80 9.29 -2.49
N LYS A 48 8.24 10.31 -1.74
CA LYS A 48 9.59 10.45 -1.18
C LYS A 48 9.52 10.64 0.34
N CYS A 49 8.75 9.75 1.01
CA CYS A 49 8.50 9.86 2.45
C CYS A 49 9.81 9.91 3.25
N LEU A 50 9.98 10.91 4.10
CA LEU A 50 11.19 11.11 4.90
C LEU A 50 11.51 9.91 5.82
N TYR A 51 10.48 9.19 6.28
CA TYR A 51 10.58 8.02 7.16
C TYR A 51 10.50 6.67 6.40
N CYS A 52 10.67 6.64 5.08
CA CYS A 52 10.44 5.43 4.30
C CYS A 52 11.35 4.27 4.74
N HIS A 53 10.76 3.14 5.09
CA HIS A 53 11.47 1.90 5.41
C HIS A 53 11.87 1.10 4.17
N ASN A 54 11.20 1.38 3.04
CA ASN A 54 11.44 0.71 1.77
C ASN A 54 12.03 1.68 0.73
N ARG A 55 13.10 2.45 1.12
CA ARG A 55 13.79 3.39 0.23
C ARG A 55 14.28 2.73 -1.07
N ASP A 56 14.61 1.46 -0.99
CA ASP A 56 15.05 0.60 -2.08
C ASP A 56 13.93 0.30 -3.11
N THR A 57 12.66 0.56 -2.79
CA THR A 57 11.55 0.38 -3.73
C THR A 57 11.25 1.61 -4.59
N TRP A 58 11.93 2.75 -4.44
CA TRP A 58 11.51 3.99 -5.12
C TRP A 58 11.73 3.98 -6.63
N GLU A 59 12.78 3.32 -7.12
CA GLU A 59 13.15 3.32 -8.53
C GLU A 59 12.19 2.45 -9.35
N VAL A 60 11.44 3.08 -10.27
CA VAL A 60 10.36 2.43 -11.03
C VAL A 60 10.87 1.29 -11.92
N ASN A 61 12.08 1.45 -12.49
CA ASN A 61 12.64 0.47 -13.44
C ASN A 61 13.50 -0.61 -12.79
N ALA A 62 13.66 -0.58 -11.46
CA ALA A 62 14.36 -1.61 -10.70
C ALA A 62 13.43 -2.80 -10.37
N GLY A 63 13.91 -3.71 -9.50
CA GLY A 63 13.15 -4.90 -9.10
C GLY A 63 13.23 -6.05 -10.11
N ASN A 64 12.68 -7.18 -9.70
CA ASN A 64 12.67 -8.40 -10.49
C ASN A 64 11.42 -8.44 -11.36
N GLU A 65 11.57 -8.70 -12.65
CA GLU A 65 10.45 -8.97 -13.50
C GLU A 65 9.84 -10.32 -13.13
N THR A 66 8.57 -10.31 -12.75
CA THR A 66 7.88 -11.48 -12.20
C THR A 66 6.57 -11.70 -12.95
N ASN A 67 6.34 -12.95 -13.36
CA ASN A 67 5.11 -13.35 -14.00
C ASN A 67 4.04 -13.68 -12.94
N VAL A 68 2.79 -13.28 -13.17
CA VAL A 68 1.66 -13.54 -12.26
C VAL A 68 1.46 -15.05 -12.03
N ASP A 69 1.64 -15.88 -13.03
CA ASP A 69 1.43 -17.34 -12.90
C ASP A 69 2.47 -17.99 -12.00
N ASP A 70 3.72 -17.55 -12.12
CA ASP A 70 4.80 -18.02 -11.24
C ASP A 70 4.53 -17.58 -9.78
N LEU A 71 4.11 -16.32 -9.60
CA LEU A 71 3.77 -15.80 -8.29
C LEU A 71 2.58 -16.54 -7.66
N VAL A 72 1.52 -16.82 -8.42
CA VAL A 72 0.37 -17.62 -7.96
C VAL A 72 0.80 -19.05 -7.63
N SER A 73 1.70 -19.63 -8.40
CA SER A 73 2.24 -20.96 -8.12
C SER A 73 3.02 -21.01 -6.81
N GLU A 74 3.77 -19.96 -6.51
CA GLU A 74 4.44 -19.82 -5.22
C GLU A 74 3.44 -19.63 -4.07
N ILE A 75 2.47 -18.71 -4.20
CA ILE A 75 1.42 -18.48 -3.19
C ILE A 75 0.68 -19.76 -2.83
N LYS A 76 0.39 -20.64 -3.81
CA LYS A 76 -0.30 -21.92 -3.57
C LYS A 76 0.41 -22.81 -2.55
N ARG A 77 1.73 -22.71 -2.40
CA ARG A 77 2.50 -23.49 -1.42
C ARG A 77 2.19 -23.08 0.02
N TYR A 78 1.68 -21.86 0.21
CA TYR A 78 1.35 -21.28 1.53
C TYR A 78 -0.15 -21.33 1.86
N LEU A 79 -0.99 -21.88 0.97
CA LEU A 79 -2.45 -21.96 1.18
C LEU A 79 -2.88 -22.60 2.51
N PRO A 80 -2.21 -23.67 3.02
CA PRO A 80 -2.58 -24.23 4.31
C PRO A 80 -2.50 -23.20 5.46
N TYR A 81 -1.46 -22.38 5.48
CA TYR A 81 -1.26 -21.35 6.52
C TYR A 81 -2.22 -20.17 6.34
N ILE A 82 -2.41 -19.72 5.10
CA ILE A 82 -3.34 -18.66 4.75
C ILE A 82 -4.76 -19.05 5.19
N ARG A 83 -5.21 -20.24 4.83
CA ARG A 83 -6.58 -20.71 5.14
C ARG A 83 -6.80 -20.95 6.64
N SER A 84 -5.82 -21.54 7.33
CA SER A 84 -5.94 -21.82 8.78
C SER A 84 -6.04 -20.57 9.64
N SER A 85 -5.53 -19.44 9.14
CA SER A 85 -5.55 -18.15 9.85
C SER A 85 -6.61 -17.17 9.37
N ASN A 86 -7.46 -17.55 8.40
CA ASN A 86 -8.31 -16.63 7.64
C ASN A 86 -7.51 -15.45 7.03
N GLY A 87 -6.29 -15.75 6.60
CA GLY A 87 -5.38 -14.79 6.00
C GLY A 87 -5.60 -14.60 4.50
N GLY A 88 -4.56 -14.17 3.80
CA GLY A 88 -4.67 -13.93 2.36
C GLY A 88 -3.37 -13.43 1.74
N VAL A 89 -3.52 -12.66 0.67
CA VAL A 89 -2.39 -12.01 -0.01
C VAL A 89 -2.53 -10.50 0.13
N THR A 90 -1.43 -9.85 0.48
CA THR A 90 -1.33 -8.38 0.52
C THR A 90 -0.33 -7.93 -0.54
N VAL A 91 -0.71 -6.96 -1.35
CA VAL A 91 0.20 -6.28 -2.28
C VAL A 91 0.53 -4.91 -1.72
N SER A 92 1.82 -4.67 -1.48
CA SER A 92 2.41 -3.49 -0.85
C SER A 92 3.69 -3.08 -1.59
N GLY A 93 4.65 -2.47 -0.90
CA GLY A 93 6.02 -2.21 -1.40
C GLY A 93 6.33 -0.74 -1.57
N GLY A 94 6.49 -0.28 -2.82
CA GLY A 94 6.52 1.13 -3.17
C GLY A 94 5.09 1.70 -3.18
N GLU A 95 4.52 1.89 -4.38
CA GLU A 95 3.10 2.24 -4.56
C GLU A 95 2.47 1.27 -5.57
N PRO A 96 1.66 0.31 -5.11
CA PRO A 96 1.08 -0.72 -5.98
C PRO A 96 0.21 -0.17 -7.11
N LEU A 97 -0.39 1.00 -6.94
CA LEU A 97 -1.22 1.64 -7.97
C LEU A 97 -0.45 1.97 -9.25
N LEU A 98 0.89 2.09 -9.19
CA LEU A 98 1.73 2.22 -10.38
C LEU A 98 1.66 0.99 -11.29
N GLN A 99 1.36 -0.17 -10.72
CA GLN A 99 1.28 -1.44 -11.42
C GLN A 99 -0.15 -2.04 -11.35
N ALA A 100 -1.18 -1.18 -11.38
CA ALA A 100 -2.57 -1.58 -11.17
C ALA A 100 -3.02 -2.74 -12.08
N LYS A 101 -2.60 -2.79 -13.34
CA LYS A 101 -2.94 -3.89 -14.27
C LYS A 101 -2.37 -5.24 -13.83
N PHE A 102 -1.11 -5.26 -13.41
CA PHE A 102 -0.46 -6.45 -12.88
C PHE A 102 -1.17 -6.95 -11.62
N VAL A 103 -1.44 -6.03 -10.66
CA VAL A 103 -2.13 -6.38 -9.42
C VAL A 103 -3.56 -6.85 -9.69
N THR A 104 -4.27 -6.23 -10.63
CA THR A 104 -5.61 -6.68 -11.06
C THR A 104 -5.59 -8.13 -11.56
N THR A 105 -4.59 -8.48 -12.39
CA THR A 105 -4.45 -9.83 -12.92
C THR A 105 -4.13 -10.84 -11.80
N LEU A 106 -3.25 -10.46 -10.87
CA LEU A 106 -2.94 -11.27 -9.69
C LEU A 106 -4.20 -11.48 -8.83
N PHE A 107 -4.89 -10.40 -8.45
CA PHE A 107 -6.08 -10.48 -7.60
C PHE A 107 -7.20 -11.30 -8.25
N LYS A 108 -7.40 -11.18 -9.56
CA LYS A 108 -8.35 -12.03 -10.28
C LYS A 108 -8.06 -13.51 -10.05
N LYS A 109 -6.82 -13.95 -10.26
CA LYS A 109 -6.43 -15.36 -10.06
C LYS A 109 -6.53 -15.80 -8.59
N LEU A 110 -6.27 -14.91 -7.65
CA LEU A 110 -6.43 -15.18 -6.22
C LEU A 110 -7.90 -15.33 -5.82
N LYS A 111 -8.79 -14.50 -6.38
CA LYS A 111 -10.24 -14.62 -6.18
C LYS A 111 -10.79 -15.94 -6.73
N ASP A 112 -10.29 -16.44 -7.87
CA ASP A 112 -10.64 -17.75 -8.43
C ASP A 112 -10.23 -18.90 -7.48
N LEU A 113 -9.27 -18.66 -6.57
CA LEU A 113 -8.83 -19.59 -5.52
C LEU A 113 -9.49 -19.36 -4.15
N ASN A 114 -10.46 -18.43 -4.07
CA ASN A 114 -11.08 -17.98 -2.83
C ASN A 114 -10.05 -17.48 -1.78
N ILE A 115 -9.04 -16.73 -2.23
CA ILE A 115 -8.05 -16.11 -1.37
C ILE A 115 -8.41 -14.64 -1.18
N HIS A 116 -8.40 -14.19 0.09
CA HIS A 116 -8.63 -12.80 0.46
C HIS A 116 -7.50 -11.90 -0.08
N THR A 117 -7.88 -10.78 -0.71
CA THR A 117 -6.98 -9.83 -1.34
C THR A 117 -6.93 -8.51 -0.58
N CYS A 118 -5.73 -8.03 -0.30
CA CYS A 118 -5.51 -6.78 0.40
C CYS A 118 -4.56 -5.87 -0.39
N LEU A 119 -4.92 -4.61 -0.53
CA LEU A 119 -4.11 -3.59 -1.19
C LEU A 119 -3.57 -2.62 -0.13
N ASP A 120 -2.26 -2.54 0.04
CA ASP A 120 -1.58 -1.60 0.93
C ASP A 120 -1.01 -0.45 0.09
N THR A 121 -1.59 0.73 0.21
CA THR A 121 -1.32 1.87 -0.67
C THR A 121 -1.40 3.22 0.06
N ALA A 122 -0.69 4.20 -0.45
CA ALA A 122 -0.89 5.59 -0.08
C ALA A 122 -1.99 6.28 -0.92
N GLY A 123 -2.60 5.62 -1.91
CA GLY A 123 -3.63 6.21 -2.76
C GLY A 123 -3.15 7.51 -3.44
N SER A 124 -1.88 7.60 -3.77
CA SER A 124 -1.25 8.86 -4.19
C SER A 124 -1.47 9.23 -5.65
N LEU A 125 -2.07 8.34 -6.44
CA LEU A 125 -2.33 8.52 -7.86
C LEU A 125 -3.79 8.91 -8.12
N PRO A 126 -4.06 9.63 -9.23
CA PRO A 126 -5.43 9.84 -9.68
C PRO A 126 -6.12 8.50 -9.96
N ILE A 127 -7.40 8.40 -9.63
CA ILE A 127 -8.20 7.21 -9.92
C ILE A 127 -8.41 7.10 -11.43
N THR A 128 -8.01 5.97 -11.99
CA THR A 128 -8.14 5.62 -13.40
C THR A 128 -8.96 4.35 -13.53
N GLN A 129 -9.42 4.01 -14.75
CA GLN A 129 -10.13 2.75 -15.01
C GLN A 129 -9.34 1.52 -14.57
N ASP A 130 -8.00 1.53 -14.69
CA ASP A 130 -7.15 0.42 -14.24
C ASP A 130 -7.19 0.26 -12.71
N ILE A 131 -7.21 1.39 -11.98
CA ILE A 131 -7.34 1.39 -10.51
C ILE A 131 -8.74 0.95 -10.09
N GLU A 132 -9.80 1.40 -10.76
CA GLU A 132 -11.17 0.94 -10.52
C GLU A 132 -11.30 -0.57 -10.72
N ASN A 133 -10.71 -1.11 -11.80
CA ASN A 133 -10.68 -2.54 -12.08
C ASN A 133 -9.93 -3.34 -10.99
N LEU A 134 -8.88 -2.77 -10.41
CA LEU A 134 -8.15 -3.34 -9.28
C LEU A 134 -9.03 -3.35 -8.02
N LEU A 135 -9.62 -2.21 -7.68
CA LEU A 135 -10.46 -2.05 -6.49
C LEU A 135 -11.68 -2.97 -6.50
N ALA A 136 -12.28 -3.23 -7.68
CA ALA A 136 -13.37 -4.20 -7.84
C ALA A 136 -12.97 -5.66 -7.49
N ARG A 137 -11.69 -5.94 -7.24
CA ARG A 137 -11.15 -7.26 -6.86
C ARG A 137 -10.44 -7.25 -5.52
N THR A 138 -10.54 -6.14 -4.80
CA THR A 138 -9.87 -5.92 -3.51
C THR A 138 -10.89 -6.10 -2.39
N ASP A 139 -10.59 -6.97 -1.42
CA ASP A 139 -11.45 -7.20 -0.26
C ASP A 139 -11.20 -6.19 0.85
N LEU A 140 -9.97 -5.69 0.97
CA LEU A 140 -9.57 -4.73 2.00
C LEU A 140 -8.49 -3.80 1.44
N VAL A 141 -8.58 -2.52 1.77
CA VAL A 141 -7.52 -1.56 1.51
C VAL A 141 -6.89 -1.13 2.84
N LEU A 142 -5.57 -1.23 2.95
CA LEU A 142 -4.79 -0.52 3.96
C LEU A 142 -4.39 0.82 3.36
N LEU A 143 -5.02 1.88 3.81
CA LEU A 143 -4.79 3.22 3.25
C LEU A 143 -3.97 4.07 4.21
N ASP A 144 -2.76 4.38 3.80
CA ASP A 144 -1.90 5.30 4.54
C ASP A 144 -2.29 6.76 4.28
N ILE A 145 -2.85 7.45 5.26
CA ILE A 145 -2.96 8.92 5.24
C ILE A 145 -1.67 9.48 5.82
N LYS A 146 -0.76 9.92 4.93
CA LYS A 146 0.58 10.35 5.36
C LYS A 146 0.55 11.64 6.16
N HIS A 147 -0.33 12.58 5.79
CA HIS A 147 -0.62 13.80 6.55
C HIS A 147 -1.95 14.41 6.09
N ILE A 148 -2.75 14.93 7.00
CA ILE A 148 -4.04 15.57 6.67
C ILE A 148 -3.86 16.95 6.04
N ASN A 149 -2.89 17.73 6.49
CA ASN A 149 -2.55 19.05 5.94
C ASN A 149 -1.72 18.90 4.66
N ASP A 150 -2.10 19.57 3.57
CA ASP A 150 -1.49 19.42 2.25
C ASP A 150 -0.02 19.90 2.20
N GLU A 151 0.28 21.04 2.83
CA GLU A 151 1.66 21.58 2.82
C GLU A 151 2.61 20.71 3.66
N LYS A 152 2.14 20.23 4.82
CA LYS A 152 2.91 19.28 5.63
C LYS A 152 3.05 17.91 4.92
N ALA A 153 2.02 17.48 4.16
CA ALA A 153 2.11 16.28 3.33
C ALA A 153 3.18 16.39 2.24
N LYS A 154 3.24 17.52 1.54
CA LYS A 154 4.29 17.81 0.54
C LYS A 154 5.68 17.79 1.16
N THR A 155 5.84 18.39 2.32
CA THR A 155 7.12 18.38 3.05
C THR A 155 7.53 16.96 3.44
N LEU A 156 6.58 16.16 3.93
CA LEU A 156 6.82 14.82 4.44
C LEU A 156 7.04 13.76 3.34
N THR A 157 6.37 13.92 2.20
CA THR A 157 6.29 12.88 1.16
C THR A 157 6.72 13.32 -0.23
N GLY A 158 6.92 14.61 -0.44
CA GLY A 158 7.20 15.21 -1.75
C GLY A 158 5.96 15.42 -2.62
N LEU A 159 4.76 14.97 -2.20
CA LEU A 159 3.52 15.10 -2.97
C LEU A 159 2.36 15.66 -2.15
N SER A 160 1.40 16.28 -2.85
CA SER A 160 0.11 16.69 -2.28
C SER A 160 -0.71 15.49 -1.81
N ASN A 161 -1.47 15.66 -0.72
CA ASN A 161 -2.38 14.65 -0.21
C ASN A 161 -3.74 14.60 -0.96
N LYS A 162 -3.98 15.46 -1.95
CA LYS A 162 -5.27 15.58 -2.62
C LYS A 162 -5.76 14.26 -3.22
N ASN A 163 -4.87 13.53 -3.92
CA ASN A 163 -5.24 12.23 -4.46
C ASN A 163 -5.51 11.20 -3.36
N ASN A 164 -4.70 11.17 -2.30
CA ASN A 164 -4.89 10.29 -1.15
C ASN A 164 -6.26 10.50 -0.48
N LEU A 165 -6.64 11.76 -0.20
CA LEU A 165 -7.93 12.06 0.40
C LEU A 165 -9.10 11.82 -0.56
N ALA A 166 -8.92 12.07 -1.87
CA ALA A 166 -9.90 11.72 -2.89
C ALA A 166 -10.07 10.19 -3.00
N PHE A 167 -8.98 9.44 -2.91
CA PHE A 167 -9.00 7.98 -2.90
C PHE A 167 -9.77 7.41 -1.70
N ALA A 168 -9.55 7.96 -0.50
CA ALA A 168 -10.33 7.59 0.70
C ALA A 168 -11.84 7.81 0.52
N LYS A 169 -12.24 8.95 -0.06
CA LYS A 169 -13.64 9.25 -0.36
C LYS A 169 -14.22 8.28 -1.39
N TYR A 170 -13.47 7.99 -2.46
CA TYR A 170 -13.87 7.02 -3.47
C TYR A 170 -14.12 5.64 -2.86
N LEU A 171 -13.24 5.15 -1.98
CA LEU A 171 -13.43 3.89 -1.27
C LEU A 171 -14.73 3.91 -0.44
N SER A 172 -15.03 5.04 0.21
CA SER A 172 -16.25 5.20 1.01
C SER A 172 -17.52 5.19 0.14
N GLU A 173 -17.52 5.92 -0.97
CA GLU A 173 -18.63 5.98 -1.92
C GLU A 173 -18.94 4.61 -2.56
N HIS A 174 -17.94 3.75 -2.69
CA HIS A 174 -18.07 2.41 -3.25
C HIS A 174 -18.14 1.30 -2.19
N SER A 175 -18.21 1.66 -0.90
CA SER A 175 -18.31 0.72 0.22
C SER A 175 -17.20 -0.34 0.24
N ILE A 176 -15.98 0.04 -0.19
CA ILE A 176 -14.81 -0.84 -0.17
C ILE A 176 -14.20 -0.78 1.24
N PRO A 177 -14.08 -1.90 1.97
CA PRO A 177 -13.53 -1.92 3.32
C PRO A 177 -12.14 -1.29 3.40
N VAL A 178 -11.92 -0.44 4.41
CA VAL A 178 -10.63 0.25 4.57
C VAL A 178 -10.16 0.26 6.03
N TRP A 179 -8.87 -0.01 6.21
CA TRP A 179 -8.15 0.35 7.42
C TRP A 179 -7.33 1.60 7.15
N ILE A 180 -7.59 2.67 7.90
CA ILE A 180 -6.80 3.90 7.81
C ILE A 180 -5.56 3.74 8.66
N ARG A 181 -4.40 4.02 8.06
CA ARG A 181 -3.09 3.93 8.72
C ARG A 181 -2.40 5.28 8.71
N GLN A 182 -1.72 5.60 9.80
CA GLN A 182 -0.85 6.78 9.89
C GLN A 182 0.39 6.45 10.70
N VAL A 183 1.56 6.80 10.18
CA VAL A 183 2.81 6.75 10.94
C VAL A 183 2.89 7.98 11.85
N LEU A 184 3.00 7.75 13.16
CA LEU A 184 3.13 8.79 14.15
C LEU A 184 4.61 9.18 14.31
N VAL A 185 5.03 10.25 13.65
CA VAL A 185 6.40 10.78 13.66
C VAL A 185 6.46 12.01 14.56
N PRO A 186 7.17 11.96 15.71
CA PRO A 186 7.26 13.08 16.62
C PRO A 186 7.80 14.35 15.93
N GLY A 187 7.07 15.46 16.10
CA GLY A 187 7.36 16.75 15.48
C GLY A 187 6.93 16.89 14.02
N TYR A 188 6.35 15.86 13.41
CA TYR A 188 5.89 15.89 12.01
C TYR A 188 4.40 15.55 11.86
N THR A 189 3.92 14.48 12.48
CA THR A 189 2.54 13.99 12.31
C THR A 189 1.77 13.87 13.63
N ASP A 190 2.33 14.37 14.73
CA ASP A 190 1.79 14.25 16.09
C ASP A 190 1.20 15.58 16.61
N ASP A 191 1.04 16.59 15.76
CA ASP A 191 0.38 17.85 16.10
C ASP A 191 -1.10 17.62 16.43
N GLU A 192 -1.59 18.20 17.53
CA GLU A 192 -2.94 17.99 18.03
C GLU A 192 -4.02 18.44 17.04
N ASN A 193 -3.84 19.63 16.43
CA ASN A 193 -4.81 20.16 15.48
C ASN A 193 -4.88 19.29 14.22
N ASP A 194 -3.74 18.81 13.73
CA ASP A 194 -3.71 17.90 12.56
C ASP A 194 -4.39 16.56 12.88
N LEU A 195 -4.20 16.01 14.08
CA LEU A 195 -4.89 14.80 14.52
C LEU A 195 -6.41 15.01 14.66
N ILE A 196 -6.84 16.18 15.15
CA ILE A 196 -8.26 16.54 15.21
C ILE A 196 -8.84 16.67 13.79
N GLU A 197 -8.14 17.31 12.86
CA GLU A 197 -8.59 17.40 11.47
C GLU A 197 -8.62 16.02 10.78
N LEU A 198 -7.64 15.16 11.06
CA LEU A 198 -7.65 13.77 10.59
C LEU A 198 -8.87 13.02 11.11
N LYS A 199 -9.19 13.13 12.40
CA LYS A 199 -10.39 12.54 12.99
C LYS A 199 -11.65 13.03 12.30
N LYS A 200 -11.79 14.34 12.09
CA LYS A 200 -12.94 14.92 11.38
C LYS A 200 -13.05 14.37 9.97
N PHE A 201 -11.94 14.26 9.24
CA PHE A 201 -11.94 13.67 7.90
C PHE A 201 -12.38 12.21 7.94
N ILE A 202 -11.78 11.39 8.80
CA ILE A 202 -12.12 9.97 8.92
C ILE A 202 -13.61 9.79 9.27
N SER A 203 -14.18 10.65 10.11
CA SER A 203 -15.60 10.58 10.48
C SER A 203 -16.56 10.84 9.33
N THR A 204 -16.09 11.36 8.20
CA THR A 204 -16.91 11.50 6.97
C THR A 204 -16.95 10.24 6.12
N LEU A 205 -16.14 9.22 6.44
CA LEU A 205 -16.04 7.97 5.70
C LEU A 205 -16.93 6.89 6.36
N SER A 206 -17.72 6.17 5.57
CA SER A 206 -18.67 5.17 6.07
C SER A 206 -18.15 3.73 6.10
N ASN A 207 -16.98 3.50 5.54
CA ASN A 207 -16.41 2.17 5.24
C ASN A 207 -15.16 1.84 6.07
N VAL A 208 -14.83 2.66 7.09
CA VAL A 208 -13.63 2.46 7.91
C VAL A 208 -13.88 1.38 8.95
N GLU A 209 -13.17 0.27 8.83
CA GLU A 209 -13.23 -0.84 9.79
C GLU A 209 -12.24 -0.69 10.95
N LYS A 210 -11.11 -0.02 10.69
CA LYS A 210 -10.04 0.15 11.67
C LYS A 210 -9.22 1.42 11.40
N ILE A 211 -8.71 2.01 12.48
CA ILE A 211 -7.69 3.07 12.42
C ILE A 211 -6.46 2.55 13.16
N GLU A 212 -5.31 2.56 12.50
CA GLU A 212 -4.03 2.12 13.05
C GLU A 212 -3.03 3.28 13.09
N LEU A 213 -2.52 3.56 14.27
CA LEU A 213 -1.34 4.41 14.44
C LEU A 213 -0.09 3.53 14.51
N LEU A 214 0.83 3.76 13.60
CA LEU A 214 2.11 3.05 13.52
C LEU A 214 3.18 3.93 14.18
N PRO A 215 3.81 3.50 15.28
CA PRO A 215 4.85 4.29 15.92
C PRO A 215 6.06 4.40 14.98
N TYR A 216 6.53 5.63 14.74
CA TYR A 216 7.77 5.85 14.01
C TYR A 216 8.95 5.23 14.74
N HIS A 217 9.78 4.53 13.99
CA HIS A 217 11.09 4.04 14.39
C HIS A 217 12.06 4.16 13.21
N ASP A 218 13.34 4.16 13.48
CA ASP A 218 14.40 4.40 12.49
C ASP A 218 15.00 3.12 11.89
N LEU A 219 14.37 1.97 12.08
CA LEU A 219 14.86 0.68 11.56
C LEU A 219 15.08 0.66 10.05
N GLY A 220 14.44 1.54 9.28
CA GLY A 220 14.67 1.70 7.85
C GLY A 220 15.95 2.47 7.48
N LYS A 221 16.59 3.16 8.44
CA LYS A 221 17.75 4.03 8.22
C LYS A 221 18.90 3.32 7.49
N PHE A 222 19.18 2.06 7.84
CA PHE A 222 20.26 1.29 7.23
C PHE A 222 20.11 1.14 5.70
N LYS A 223 18.86 1.11 5.18
CA LYS A 223 18.62 1.02 3.73
C LYS A 223 19.01 2.33 3.02
N TRP A 224 18.76 3.48 3.65
CA TRP A 224 19.21 4.77 3.13
C TRP A 224 20.72 4.84 3.05
N GLU A 225 21.41 4.49 4.14
CA GLU A 225 22.86 4.49 4.24
C GLU A 225 23.50 3.51 3.24
N LYS A 226 22.93 2.29 3.11
CA LYS A 226 23.37 1.29 2.12
C LYS A 226 23.26 1.79 0.68
N LEU A 227 22.27 2.65 0.39
CA LEU A 227 22.09 3.27 -0.91
C LEU A 227 22.89 4.56 -1.09
N GLY A 228 23.71 4.97 -0.10
CA GLY A 228 24.54 6.17 -0.13
C GLY A 228 23.78 7.47 0.15
N TYR A 229 22.59 7.39 0.75
CA TYR A 229 21.78 8.57 1.11
C TYR A 229 21.86 8.86 2.61
N LYS A 230 21.87 10.14 2.96
CA LYS A 230 21.64 10.56 4.35
C LYS A 230 20.17 10.31 4.71
N TYR A 231 19.94 9.73 5.91
CA TYR A 231 18.58 9.56 6.40
C TYR A 231 17.95 10.91 6.78
N PRO A 232 16.80 11.31 6.21
CA PRO A 232 16.28 12.65 6.41
C PRO A 232 15.84 12.95 7.84
N LEU A 233 15.39 11.93 8.59
CA LEU A 233 14.94 12.06 9.97
C LEU A 233 16.04 11.68 10.98
N ASP A 234 17.33 11.84 10.60
CA ASP A 234 18.43 11.60 11.52
C ASP A 234 18.32 12.56 12.72
N GLY A 235 18.35 12.01 13.95
CA GLY A 235 18.15 12.76 15.19
C GLY A 235 16.67 12.97 15.61
N VAL A 236 15.68 12.57 14.80
CA VAL A 236 14.29 12.51 15.24
C VAL A 236 14.11 11.27 16.12
N ARG A 237 13.60 11.48 17.35
CA ARG A 237 13.36 10.38 18.28
C ARG A 237 12.25 9.44 17.78
N THR A 238 12.31 8.18 18.16
CA THR A 238 11.22 7.22 17.95
C THR A 238 9.97 7.63 18.74
N ALA A 239 8.78 7.28 18.22
CA ALA A 239 7.54 7.46 18.95
C ALA A 239 7.49 6.47 20.14
N ASN A 240 7.07 6.94 21.29
CA ASN A 240 6.91 6.14 22.49
C ASN A 240 5.43 5.86 22.81
N ASN A 241 5.16 5.11 23.88
CA ASN A 241 3.81 4.77 24.28
C ASN A 241 2.97 5.99 24.68
N GLU A 242 3.58 7.02 25.25
CA GLU A 242 2.86 8.25 25.64
C GLU A 242 2.39 9.02 24.41
N ASP A 243 3.23 9.09 23.36
CA ASP A 243 2.84 9.69 22.08
C ASP A 243 1.64 8.94 21.47
N LEU A 244 1.69 7.61 21.47
CA LEU A 244 0.61 6.78 20.96
C LEU A 244 -0.69 6.96 21.76
N ILE A 245 -0.62 6.93 23.10
CA ILE A 245 -1.78 7.11 23.97
C ILE A 245 -2.41 8.49 23.73
N ARG A 246 -1.60 9.55 23.67
CA ARG A 246 -2.07 10.89 23.37
C ARG A 246 -2.80 10.94 22.02
N ALA A 247 -2.16 10.47 20.97
CA ALA A 247 -2.72 10.49 19.62
C ALA A 247 -3.99 9.61 19.50
N LYS A 248 -4.01 8.43 20.10
CA LYS A 248 -5.19 7.57 20.17
C LYS A 248 -6.35 8.24 20.89
N ASN A 249 -6.11 8.92 22.02
CA ASN A 249 -7.15 9.66 22.74
C ASN A 249 -7.76 10.77 21.88
N ILE A 250 -6.93 11.52 21.13
CA ILE A 250 -7.40 12.58 20.23
C ILE A 250 -8.25 11.97 19.10
N LEU A 251 -7.79 10.91 18.48
CA LEU A 251 -8.53 10.21 17.42
C LEU A 251 -9.78 9.50 17.95
N GLY A 252 -9.84 9.16 19.24
CA GLY A 252 -10.94 8.43 19.87
C GLY A 252 -10.92 6.93 19.54
N ILE A 253 -9.73 6.35 19.44
CA ILE A 253 -9.48 4.92 19.18
C ILE A 253 -8.81 4.25 20.38
N GLN A 254 -8.98 2.92 20.50
CA GLN A 254 -8.38 2.11 21.59
C GLN A 254 -6.96 1.62 21.24
#